data_447e6a3bc52e2d47eac119044dff37a4
#
_entry.id   447e6a3bc52e2d47eac119044dff37a4
#
_cell.length_a   1.000
_cell.length_b   1.000
_cell.length_c   1.000
_cell.angle_alpha   90.00
_cell.angle_beta   90.00
_cell.angle_gamma   90.00
#
_symmetry.space_group_name_H-M   'P 1'
#
loop_
_entity.id
_entity.type
_entity.pdbx_description
1 polymer ?
#
loop_
_entity_poly.entity_id
_entity_poly.type
_entity_poly.pdbx_seq_one_letter_code
_entity_poly.pdbx_strand_id
1 'polypeptide(L)'
;MRKTALITGFTGQVGSQMADFLLENTDYDVIGMMRWQEPMDNIYHLSDRINKKDRIGIFYADLNDYSSLQKLFESKRPDVIFHLAAQSYPKTSFNIPIETLQTNIIGTANILENIRILKAKDGYDPIVHICSSSEVYGRAKAEVKLNEDTAFHGASPYSISKIGTDYLGRFYGEAYNIRTFVTRMGTHSGPRRSDVFFESTVAKQIALIEAGYQEPVIKVGNLSSVRTFQDARDAIRAYYLLSLESEKGKVPCGEAFNIAGEEVFKLPEVIDILLGFSTRKDIKVEQDEERLRPIDADYQMFDNTKIKSYINWKPEIPARKMFEDLLNHWRVEISRGRIPLNR
;
A
#
# COMPACT_ATOMS: atom_id res chain seq x y z
N MET A 1 1.06 -14.83 26.25
CA MET A 1 0.16 -13.82 25.66
C MET A 1 0.27 -13.93 24.14
N ARG A 2 -0.82 -13.63 23.39
CA ARG A 2 -0.75 -13.52 21.94
C ARG A 2 0.08 -12.29 21.57
N LYS A 3 0.74 -12.35 20.42
CA LYS A 3 1.41 -11.16 19.86
C LYS A 3 0.38 -10.17 19.36
N THR A 4 0.72 -8.89 19.47
CA THR A 4 -0.12 -7.79 19.02
C THR A 4 0.49 -7.11 17.80
N ALA A 5 -0.27 -7.01 16.71
CA ALA A 5 0.10 -6.28 15.51
C ALA A 5 -0.63 -4.96 15.42
N LEU A 6 0.10 -3.87 15.24
CA LEU A 6 -0.46 -2.56 14.89
C LEU A 6 -0.44 -2.37 13.39
N ILE A 7 -1.57 -1.99 12.81
CA ILE A 7 -1.71 -1.62 11.40
C ILE A 7 -2.09 -0.15 11.33
N THR A 8 -1.18 0.71 10.87
CA THR A 8 -1.53 2.08 10.50
C THR A 8 -2.10 2.10 9.08
N GLY A 9 -3.01 3.03 8.78
CA GLY A 9 -3.73 3.01 7.50
C GLY A 9 -4.68 1.82 7.37
N PHE A 10 -5.27 1.43 8.48
CA PHE A 10 -6.12 0.26 8.64
C PHE A 10 -7.31 0.22 7.67
N THR A 11 -7.88 1.37 7.33
CA THR A 11 -9.03 1.50 6.41
C THR A 11 -8.64 1.48 4.94
N GLY A 12 -7.33 1.51 4.61
CA GLY A 12 -6.84 1.41 3.25
C GLY A 12 -6.92 -0.01 2.68
N GLN A 13 -6.65 -0.16 1.37
CA GLN A 13 -6.62 -1.47 0.71
C GLN A 13 -5.70 -2.45 1.44
N VAL A 14 -4.42 -2.11 1.56
CA VAL A 14 -3.41 -3.00 2.14
C VAL A 14 -3.64 -3.21 3.63
N GLY A 15 -4.01 -2.14 4.37
CA GLY A 15 -4.24 -2.23 5.81
C GLY A 15 -5.42 -3.12 6.17
N SER A 16 -6.54 -3.02 5.46
CA SER A 16 -7.71 -3.86 5.69
C SER A 16 -7.47 -5.33 5.31
N GLN A 17 -6.74 -5.58 4.21
CA GLN A 17 -6.37 -6.95 3.81
C GLN A 17 -5.29 -7.55 4.72
N MET A 18 -4.38 -6.73 5.28
CA MET A 18 -3.43 -7.19 6.30
C MET A 18 -4.15 -7.65 7.57
N ALA A 19 -5.20 -6.93 7.98
CA ALA A 19 -6.01 -7.37 9.11
C ALA A 19 -6.69 -8.71 8.83
N ASP A 20 -7.31 -8.88 7.65
CA ASP A 20 -7.88 -10.17 7.24
C ASP A 20 -6.82 -11.27 7.29
N PHE A 21 -5.67 -11.04 6.68
CA PHE A 21 -4.58 -12.01 6.64
C PHE A 21 -4.13 -12.44 8.05
N LEU A 22 -3.90 -11.49 8.95
CA LEU A 22 -3.46 -11.78 10.31
C LEU A 22 -4.53 -12.53 11.12
N LEU A 23 -5.80 -12.16 10.97
CA LEU A 23 -6.90 -12.81 11.69
C LEU A 23 -7.18 -14.23 11.20
N GLU A 24 -6.92 -14.51 9.93
CA GLU A 24 -7.18 -15.81 9.30
C GLU A 24 -5.99 -16.77 9.40
N ASN A 25 -4.76 -16.26 9.32
CA ASN A 25 -3.56 -17.09 9.18
C ASN A 25 -2.65 -17.09 10.42
N THR A 26 -2.98 -16.32 11.47
CA THR A 26 -2.19 -16.22 12.70
C THR A 26 -3.08 -16.18 13.93
N ASP A 27 -2.48 -16.22 15.09
CA ASP A 27 -3.15 -15.99 16.39
C ASP A 27 -2.94 -14.56 16.93
N TYR A 28 -2.48 -13.62 16.11
CA TYR A 28 -2.22 -12.24 16.53
C TYR A 28 -3.51 -11.53 16.95
N ASP A 29 -3.38 -10.69 17.97
CA ASP A 29 -4.34 -9.63 18.25
C ASP A 29 -4.00 -8.43 17.36
N VAL A 30 -5.00 -7.82 16.72
CA VAL A 30 -4.83 -6.74 15.74
C VAL A 30 -5.33 -5.42 16.31
N ILE A 31 -4.51 -4.37 16.19
CA ILE A 31 -4.91 -2.99 16.46
C ILE A 31 -4.93 -2.25 15.15
N GLY A 32 -6.10 -1.84 14.69
CA GLY A 32 -6.26 -0.95 13.55
C GLY A 32 -6.14 0.50 13.99
N MET A 33 -5.11 1.22 13.53
CA MET A 33 -5.01 2.66 13.74
C MET A 33 -5.72 3.40 12.60
N MET A 34 -6.64 4.28 12.96
CA MET A 34 -7.34 5.14 12.01
C MET A 34 -7.63 6.52 12.61
N ARG A 35 -7.89 7.51 11.76
CA ARG A 35 -8.36 8.82 12.20
C ARG A 35 -9.84 8.78 12.55
N TRP A 36 -10.30 9.70 13.38
CA TRP A 36 -11.68 9.73 13.86
C TRP A 36 -12.74 9.78 12.75
N GLN A 37 -12.49 10.49 11.66
CA GLN A 37 -13.43 10.68 10.54
C GLN A 37 -12.96 10.01 9.26
N GLU A 38 -12.36 8.84 9.35
CA GLU A 38 -11.87 8.12 8.18
C GLU A 38 -12.95 7.18 7.62
N PRO A 39 -13.11 7.07 6.28
CA PRO A 39 -14.04 6.12 5.68
C PRO A 39 -13.75 4.68 6.12
N MET A 40 -14.81 3.90 6.38
CA MET A 40 -14.71 2.53 6.92
C MET A 40 -15.09 1.44 5.90
N ASP A 41 -15.32 1.81 4.64
CA ASP A 41 -15.87 0.92 3.62
C ASP A 41 -15.08 -0.40 3.51
N ASN A 42 -13.76 -0.34 3.54
CA ASN A 42 -12.90 -1.51 3.42
C ASN A 42 -12.86 -2.41 4.66
N ILE A 43 -13.42 -1.97 5.78
CA ILE A 43 -13.41 -2.70 7.06
C ILE A 43 -14.80 -3.03 7.61
N TYR A 44 -15.88 -2.68 6.91
CA TYR A 44 -17.24 -3.00 7.38
C TYR A 44 -17.47 -4.50 7.63
N HIS A 45 -16.84 -5.36 6.88
CA HIS A 45 -16.91 -6.82 7.08
C HIS A 45 -16.29 -7.27 8.41
N LEU A 46 -15.42 -6.47 9.03
CA LEU A 46 -14.81 -6.72 10.33
C LEU A 46 -15.64 -6.18 11.52
N SER A 47 -16.74 -5.47 11.27
CA SER A 47 -17.52 -4.77 12.30
C SER A 47 -17.98 -5.69 13.42
N ASP A 48 -18.42 -6.91 13.12
CA ASP A 48 -18.86 -7.88 14.14
C ASP A 48 -17.71 -8.29 15.06
N ARG A 49 -16.54 -8.62 14.51
CA ARG A 49 -15.32 -8.95 15.28
C ARG A 49 -14.85 -7.76 16.13
N ILE A 50 -14.87 -6.55 15.56
CA ILE A 50 -14.46 -5.31 16.26
C ILE A 50 -15.39 -5.07 17.45
N ASN A 51 -16.71 -5.15 17.26
CA ASN A 51 -17.69 -4.95 18.30
C ASN A 51 -17.61 -5.99 19.43
N LYS A 52 -17.32 -7.24 19.07
CA LYS A 52 -17.11 -8.34 20.02
C LYS A 52 -15.69 -8.36 20.62
N LYS A 53 -14.79 -7.50 20.17
CA LYS A 53 -13.36 -7.50 20.52
C LYS A 53 -12.69 -8.86 20.26
N ASP A 54 -13.11 -9.53 19.18
CA ASP A 54 -12.58 -10.83 18.78
C ASP A 54 -11.26 -10.66 18.01
N ARG A 55 -10.17 -10.59 18.76
CA ARG A 55 -8.77 -10.42 18.29
C ARG A 55 -8.52 -9.14 17.46
N ILE A 56 -9.44 -8.20 17.43
CA ILE A 56 -9.26 -6.94 16.72
C ILE A 56 -9.92 -5.79 17.45
N GLY A 57 -9.26 -4.62 17.46
CA GLY A 57 -9.79 -3.38 17.98
C GLY A 57 -9.31 -2.18 17.20
N ILE A 58 -9.98 -1.06 17.36
CA ILE A 58 -9.63 0.23 16.76
C ILE A 58 -8.95 1.11 17.79
N PHE A 59 -7.91 1.83 17.37
CA PHE A 59 -7.32 2.93 18.11
C PHE A 59 -7.34 4.19 17.24
N TYR A 60 -7.90 5.27 17.77
CA TYR A 60 -7.94 6.55 17.06
C TYR A 60 -6.68 7.36 17.33
N ALA A 61 -5.88 7.58 16.27
CA ALA A 61 -4.68 8.41 16.28
C ALA A 61 -4.41 8.99 14.89
N ASP A 62 -3.66 10.08 14.83
CA ASP A 62 -3.21 10.71 13.60
C ASP A 62 -1.68 10.71 13.54
N LEU A 63 -1.10 10.44 12.37
CA LEU A 63 0.36 10.49 12.15
C LEU A 63 0.95 11.87 12.46
N ASN A 64 0.16 12.92 12.25
CA ASN A 64 0.56 14.31 12.48
C ASN A 64 0.36 14.78 13.94
N ASP A 65 -0.31 13.96 14.76
CA ASP A 65 -0.48 14.24 16.19
C ASP A 65 0.40 13.32 17.04
N TYR A 66 1.57 13.85 17.43
CA TYR A 66 2.54 13.13 18.25
C TYR A 66 1.93 12.60 19.56
N SER A 67 1.04 13.36 20.18
CA SER A 67 0.45 12.99 21.48
C SER A 67 -0.48 11.79 21.38
N SER A 68 -1.25 11.67 20.32
CA SER A 68 -2.09 10.48 20.06
C SER A 68 -1.28 9.22 19.80
N LEU A 69 -0.15 9.35 19.07
CA LEU A 69 0.79 8.26 18.85
C LEU A 69 1.49 7.86 20.14
N GLN A 70 1.94 8.82 20.96
CA GLN A 70 2.52 8.54 22.27
C GLN A 70 1.56 7.72 23.14
N LYS A 71 0.30 8.15 23.24
CA LYS A 71 -0.73 7.41 23.97
C LYS A 71 -0.96 6.00 23.42
N LEU A 72 -0.94 5.83 22.10
CA LEU A 72 -1.03 4.53 21.44
C LEU A 72 0.11 3.62 21.89
N PHE A 73 1.36 4.05 21.72
CA PHE A 73 2.54 3.23 22.00
C PHE A 73 2.72 2.95 23.50
N GLU A 74 2.43 3.92 24.39
CA GLU A 74 2.49 3.71 25.84
C GLU A 74 1.44 2.72 26.34
N SER A 75 0.23 2.75 25.77
CA SER A 75 -0.89 1.93 26.26
C SER A 75 -0.99 0.56 25.59
N LYS A 76 -0.54 0.40 24.34
CA LYS A 76 -0.77 -0.81 23.54
C LYS A 76 0.45 -1.69 23.33
N ARG A 77 1.65 -1.09 23.27
CA ARG A 77 2.92 -1.83 23.14
C ARG A 77 2.88 -2.93 22.09
N PRO A 78 2.51 -2.67 20.82
CA PRO A 78 2.44 -3.71 19.81
C PRO A 78 3.81 -4.37 19.57
N ASP A 79 3.82 -5.69 19.36
CA ASP A 79 5.03 -6.47 19.07
C ASP A 79 5.53 -6.24 17.63
N VAL A 80 4.58 -6.02 16.71
CA VAL A 80 4.86 -5.76 15.30
C VAL A 80 4.04 -4.57 14.83
N ILE A 81 4.64 -3.69 14.04
CA ILE A 81 3.99 -2.50 13.46
C ILE A 81 4.09 -2.58 11.96
N PHE A 82 2.95 -2.65 11.27
CA PHE A 82 2.84 -2.48 9.83
C PHE A 82 2.46 -1.04 9.53
N HIS A 83 3.48 -0.21 9.22
CA HIS A 83 3.26 1.21 8.93
C HIS A 83 2.88 1.41 7.46
N LEU A 84 1.55 1.38 7.20
CA LEU A 84 0.96 1.46 5.87
C LEU A 84 0.24 2.79 5.61
N ALA A 85 0.01 3.60 6.65
CA ALA A 85 -0.64 4.90 6.54
C ALA A 85 0.21 5.89 5.75
N ALA A 86 -0.37 6.50 4.73
CA ALA A 86 0.26 7.55 3.93
C ALA A 86 -0.79 8.31 3.11
N GLN A 87 -0.47 9.55 2.71
CA GLN A 87 -1.06 10.10 1.50
C GLN A 87 -0.40 9.38 0.31
N SER A 88 -1.14 8.49 -0.35
CA SER A 88 -0.57 7.49 -1.27
C SER A 88 -0.88 7.75 -2.75
N TYR A 89 -1.58 8.84 -3.09
CA TYR A 89 -1.96 9.14 -4.46
C TYR A 89 -1.02 10.18 -5.09
N PRO A 90 -0.15 9.78 -6.06
CA PRO A 90 0.84 10.67 -6.64
C PRO A 90 0.24 11.91 -7.33
N LYS A 91 -0.87 11.79 -8.07
CA LYS A 91 -1.48 12.95 -8.75
C LYS A 91 -1.90 14.03 -7.74
N THR A 92 -2.61 13.64 -6.68
CA THR A 92 -3.03 14.57 -5.62
C THR A 92 -1.85 15.27 -4.94
N SER A 93 -0.69 14.61 -4.83
CA SER A 93 0.50 15.20 -4.20
C SER A 93 0.98 16.47 -4.88
N PHE A 94 0.68 16.67 -6.17
CA PHE A 94 0.98 17.93 -6.87
C PHE A 94 0.09 19.08 -6.39
N ASN A 95 -1.13 18.79 -5.92
CA ASN A 95 -2.08 19.78 -5.43
C ASN A 95 -1.90 20.06 -3.92
N ILE A 96 -1.47 19.06 -3.15
CA ILE A 96 -1.29 19.14 -1.69
C ILE A 96 0.12 18.67 -1.29
N PRO A 97 1.20 19.28 -1.82
CA PRO A 97 2.56 18.80 -1.59
C PRO A 97 2.96 18.86 -0.11
N ILE A 98 2.60 19.91 0.60
CA ILE A 98 2.98 20.11 2.01
C ILE A 98 2.32 19.03 2.90
N GLU A 99 1.01 18.80 2.75
CA GLU A 99 0.32 17.74 3.49
C GLU A 99 0.94 16.38 3.19
N THR A 100 1.28 16.10 1.92
CA THR A 100 1.92 14.85 1.50
C THR A 100 3.27 14.64 2.20
N LEU A 101 4.13 15.68 2.22
CA LEU A 101 5.43 15.61 2.88
C LEU A 101 5.26 15.47 4.41
N GLN A 102 4.37 16.25 5.00
CA GLN A 102 4.12 16.23 6.43
C GLN A 102 3.57 14.87 6.88
N THR A 103 2.54 14.37 6.24
CA THR A 103 1.94 13.07 6.60
C THR A 103 2.94 11.93 6.42
N ASN A 104 3.66 11.89 5.31
CA ASN A 104 4.48 10.73 4.99
C ASN A 104 5.85 10.77 5.68
N ILE A 105 6.52 11.92 5.72
CA ILE A 105 7.87 12.03 6.34
C ILE A 105 7.73 12.26 7.84
N ILE A 106 7.06 13.34 8.24
CA ILE A 106 6.97 13.70 9.66
C ILE A 106 6.13 12.67 10.42
N GLY A 107 5.04 12.18 9.81
CA GLY A 107 4.24 11.09 10.39
C GLY A 107 5.03 9.82 10.63
N THR A 108 5.91 9.42 9.71
CA THR A 108 6.84 8.29 9.89
C THR A 108 7.85 8.58 11.00
N ALA A 109 8.43 9.79 11.01
CA ALA A 109 9.35 10.23 12.07
C ALA A 109 8.68 10.20 13.46
N ASN A 110 7.42 10.63 13.56
CA ASN A 110 6.67 10.61 14.82
C ASN A 110 6.51 9.18 15.38
N ILE A 111 6.26 8.19 14.52
CA ILE A 111 6.20 6.78 14.94
C ILE A 111 7.57 6.31 15.44
N LEU A 112 8.60 6.51 14.63
CA LEU A 112 9.94 6.02 14.94
C LEU A 112 10.53 6.70 16.18
N GLU A 113 10.27 7.99 16.38
CA GLU A 113 10.74 8.73 17.54
C GLU A 113 10.04 8.28 18.84
N ASN A 114 8.74 7.99 18.81
CA ASN A 114 8.05 7.37 19.95
C ASN A 114 8.69 6.03 20.32
N ILE A 115 8.99 5.19 19.34
CA ILE A 115 9.63 3.89 19.58
C ILE A 115 11.04 4.09 20.16
N ARG A 116 11.85 5.01 19.59
CA ARG A 116 13.19 5.31 20.06
C ARG A 116 13.20 5.75 21.53
N ILE A 117 12.29 6.65 21.90
CA ILE A 117 12.16 7.15 23.28
C ILE A 117 11.77 6.02 24.23
N LEU A 118 10.79 5.19 23.86
CA LEU A 118 10.34 4.08 24.68
C LEU A 118 11.39 2.98 24.78
N LYS A 119 12.16 2.72 23.71
CA LYS A 119 13.28 1.79 23.74
C LYS A 119 14.35 2.26 24.74
N ALA A 120 14.69 3.53 24.72
CA ALA A 120 15.64 4.10 25.67
C ALA A 120 15.13 4.12 27.13
N LYS A 121 13.81 4.29 27.32
CA LYS A 121 13.18 4.38 28.63
C LYS A 121 13.06 3.03 29.33
N ASP A 122 12.63 2.01 28.62
CA ASP A 122 12.22 0.74 29.24
C ASP A 122 12.47 -0.51 28.36
N GLY A 123 13.24 -0.36 27.26
CA GLY A 123 13.62 -1.48 26.39
C GLY A 123 12.52 -1.92 25.40
N TYR A 124 11.46 -1.16 25.19
CA TYR A 124 10.44 -1.49 24.19
C TYR A 124 11.04 -1.52 22.78
N ASP A 125 11.00 -2.68 22.13
CA ASP A 125 11.68 -2.91 20.86
C ASP A 125 10.80 -3.73 19.88
N PRO A 126 9.78 -3.12 19.27
CA PRO A 126 8.92 -3.80 18.30
C PRO A 126 9.64 -4.00 16.97
N ILE A 127 9.12 -4.92 16.15
CA ILE A 127 9.45 -4.98 14.73
C ILE A 127 8.64 -3.94 13.98
N VAL A 128 9.28 -3.16 13.11
CA VAL A 128 8.63 -2.05 12.40
C VAL A 128 8.81 -2.20 10.88
N HIS A 129 7.74 -2.55 10.20
CA HIS A 129 7.68 -2.48 8.75
C HIS A 129 7.39 -1.06 8.31
N ILE A 130 8.25 -0.50 7.46
CA ILE A 130 8.08 0.81 6.81
C ILE A 130 7.74 0.60 5.35
N CYS A 131 6.51 0.97 4.97
CA CYS A 131 6.07 0.89 3.58
C CYS A 131 6.56 2.11 2.79
N SER A 132 7.65 1.94 2.04
CA SER A 132 8.13 2.87 1.02
C SER A 132 7.34 2.70 -0.29
N SER A 133 7.95 2.91 -1.45
CA SER A 133 7.30 2.79 -2.76
C SER A 133 8.34 2.60 -3.86
N SER A 134 7.95 1.94 -4.93
CA SER A 134 8.71 1.90 -6.19
C SER A 134 8.88 3.29 -6.83
N GLU A 135 8.01 4.23 -6.51
CA GLU A 135 8.09 5.61 -7.00
C GLU A 135 9.36 6.35 -6.53
N VAL A 136 10.11 5.81 -5.55
CA VAL A 136 11.40 6.36 -5.13
C VAL A 136 12.43 6.33 -6.26
N TYR A 137 12.33 5.35 -7.17
CA TYR A 137 13.20 5.22 -8.34
C TYR A 137 12.80 6.18 -9.48
N GLY A 138 11.53 6.63 -9.51
CA GLY A 138 11.02 7.66 -10.41
C GLY A 138 11.28 7.35 -11.89
N ARG A 139 12.04 8.24 -12.54
CA ARG A 139 12.37 8.15 -13.96
C ARG A 139 13.57 7.23 -14.19
N ALA A 140 13.34 5.93 -14.09
CA ALA A 140 14.35 4.95 -14.43
C ALA A 140 14.57 4.85 -15.96
N LYS A 141 15.78 4.43 -16.36
CA LYS A 141 16.06 4.12 -17.76
C LYS A 141 15.22 2.91 -18.20
N ALA A 142 14.72 2.97 -19.44
CA ALA A 142 14.00 1.86 -20.03
C ALA A 142 14.84 0.57 -20.02
N GLU A 143 14.16 -0.57 -19.83
CA GLU A 143 14.75 -1.93 -19.89
C GLU A 143 15.74 -2.29 -18.77
N VAL A 144 15.95 -1.43 -17.78
CA VAL A 144 16.78 -1.73 -16.60
C VAL A 144 15.92 -2.26 -15.47
N LYS A 145 16.25 -3.44 -14.94
CA LYS A 145 15.65 -3.93 -13.70
C LYS A 145 16.20 -3.15 -12.51
N LEU A 146 15.28 -2.61 -11.73
CA LEU A 146 15.57 -1.79 -10.56
C LEU A 146 15.85 -2.72 -9.36
N ASN A 147 17.03 -2.64 -8.81
CA ASN A 147 17.41 -3.28 -7.55
C ASN A 147 17.49 -2.26 -6.43
N GLU A 148 17.77 -2.70 -5.21
CA GLU A 148 17.80 -1.85 -4.01
C GLU A 148 18.95 -0.83 -4.01
N ASP A 149 20.00 -1.04 -4.81
CA ASP A 149 21.15 -0.13 -4.97
C ASP A 149 20.91 0.94 -6.06
N THR A 150 19.81 0.84 -6.79
CA THR A 150 19.44 1.82 -7.81
C THR A 150 19.19 3.18 -7.16
N ALA A 151 19.84 4.23 -7.69
CA ALA A 151 19.71 5.60 -7.19
C ALA A 151 18.26 6.09 -7.24
N PHE A 152 17.84 6.83 -6.22
CA PHE A 152 16.53 7.45 -6.17
C PHE A 152 16.44 8.66 -7.11
N HIS A 153 15.30 8.78 -7.80
CA HIS A 153 15.00 9.89 -8.70
C HIS A 153 13.51 10.22 -8.67
N GLY A 154 13.04 10.79 -7.55
CA GLY A 154 11.61 11.07 -7.35
C GLY A 154 11.02 11.98 -8.42
N ALA A 155 9.85 11.60 -8.95
CA ALA A 155 9.15 12.32 -10.04
C ALA A 155 7.86 13.01 -9.57
N SER A 156 7.62 13.11 -8.25
CA SER A 156 6.43 13.76 -7.67
C SER A 156 6.69 14.13 -6.21
N PRO A 157 5.91 15.04 -5.59
CA PRO A 157 5.97 15.26 -4.15
C PRO A 157 5.71 13.97 -3.35
N TYR A 158 4.85 13.08 -3.84
CA TYR A 158 4.65 11.75 -3.25
C TYR A 158 5.94 10.92 -3.25
N SER A 159 6.61 10.81 -4.41
CA SER A 159 7.86 10.03 -4.49
C SER A 159 8.96 10.62 -3.60
N ILE A 160 9.08 11.95 -3.54
CA ILE A 160 10.00 12.63 -2.61
C ILE A 160 9.66 12.28 -1.16
N SER A 161 8.37 12.29 -0.80
CA SER A 161 7.94 11.91 0.54
C SER A 161 8.29 10.46 0.88
N LYS A 162 8.17 9.55 -0.09
CA LYS A 162 8.53 8.13 0.09
C LYS A 162 10.04 7.90 0.14
N ILE A 163 10.85 8.73 -0.55
CA ILE A 163 12.31 8.77 -0.35
C ILE A 163 12.65 9.14 1.10
N GLY A 164 12.03 10.19 1.64
CA GLY A 164 12.20 10.57 3.04
C GLY A 164 11.79 9.45 4.02
N THR A 165 10.63 8.82 3.77
CA THR A 165 10.13 7.67 4.55
C THR A 165 11.11 6.49 4.50
N ASP A 166 11.65 6.15 3.33
CA ASP A 166 12.64 5.09 3.12
C ASP A 166 13.91 5.35 3.95
N TYR A 167 14.48 6.54 3.81
CA TYR A 167 15.69 6.92 4.56
C TYR A 167 15.44 6.97 6.08
N LEU A 168 14.29 7.42 6.55
CA LEU A 168 13.97 7.39 7.98
C LEU A 168 13.96 5.95 8.51
N GLY A 169 13.27 5.03 7.82
CA GLY A 169 13.23 3.63 8.22
C GLY A 169 14.63 3.01 8.33
N ARG A 170 15.48 3.27 7.33
CA ARG A 170 16.87 2.80 7.31
C ARG A 170 17.70 3.46 8.40
N PHE A 171 17.68 4.78 8.48
CA PHE A 171 18.46 5.55 9.45
C PHE A 171 18.15 5.16 10.90
N TYR A 172 16.87 5.02 11.28
CA TYR A 172 16.53 4.62 12.64
C TYR A 172 16.94 3.16 12.95
N GLY A 173 16.96 2.30 11.94
CA GLY A 173 17.54 0.97 12.07
C GLY A 173 19.03 1.00 12.32
N GLU A 174 19.78 1.70 11.49
CA GLU A 174 21.25 1.79 11.56
C GLU A 174 21.74 2.56 12.80
N ALA A 175 21.15 3.74 13.07
CA ALA A 175 21.64 4.64 14.12
C ALA A 175 21.18 4.26 15.53
N TYR A 176 19.96 3.72 15.68
CA TYR A 176 19.34 3.44 16.99
C TYR A 176 19.03 1.96 17.21
N ASN A 177 19.44 1.11 16.26
CA ASN A 177 19.19 -0.34 16.30
C ASN A 177 17.71 -0.68 16.52
N ILE A 178 16.79 0.13 15.98
CA ILE A 178 15.37 -0.19 15.96
C ILE A 178 15.15 -1.26 14.88
N ARG A 179 14.40 -2.30 15.18
CA ARG A 179 14.18 -3.42 14.27
C ARG A 179 13.24 -3.05 13.10
N THR A 180 13.69 -2.07 12.29
CA THR A 180 12.98 -1.65 11.08
C THR A 180 13.37 -2.51 9.88
N PHE A 181 12.42 -2.73 8.97
CA PHE A 181 12.70 -3.09 7.59
C PHE A 181 11.82 -2.26 6.66
N VAL A 182 12.34 -1.97 5.48
CA VAL A 182 11.69 -1.09 4.50
C VAL A 182 11.29 -1.91 3.28
N THR A 183 10.11 -1.65 2.73
CA THR A 183 9.69 -2.30 1.47
C THR A 183 9.40 -1.26 0.40
N ARG A 184 10.05 -1.40 -0.76
CA ARG A 184 9.84 -0.59 -1.96
C ARG A 184 8.88 -1.34 -2.88
N MET A 185 7.61 -1.06 -2.66
CA MET A 185 6.51 -1.78 -3.25
C MET A 185 6.30 -1.36 -4.71
N GLY A 186 6.33 -2.33 -5.65
CA GLY A 186 5.87 -2.16 -7.03
C GLY A 186 4.36 -1.92 -7.11
N THR A 187 3.83 -1.72 -8.33
CA THR A 187 2.39 -1.52 -8.48
C THR A 187 1.64 -2.75 -7.98
N HIS A 188 0.83 -2.56 -6.95
CA HIS A 188 -0.02 -3.60 -6.38
C HIS A 188 -1.49 -3.19 -6.52
N SER A 189 -2.36 -4.15 -6.74
CA SER A 189 -3.78 -3.92 -6.96
C SER A 189 -4.64 -5.06 -6.41
N GLY A 190 -5.89 -5.15 -6.85
CA GLY A 190 -6.86 -6.14 -6.41
C GLY A 190 -8.05 -5.52 -5.68
N PRO A 191 -8.89 -6.31 -5.02
CA PRO A 191 -10.06 -5.82 -4.29
C PRO A 191 -9.73 -4.67 -3.33
N ARG A 192 -10.67 -3.75 -3.13
CA ARG A 192 -10.53 -2.55 -2.25
C ARG A 192 -9.52 -1.51 -2.74
N ARG A 193 -8.98 -1.66 -3.96
CA ARG A 193 -8.12 -0.63 -4.56
C ARG A 193 -8.94 0.62 -4.83
N SER A 194 -8.45 1.77 -4.36
CA SER A 194 -9.10 3.06 -4.59
C SER A 194 -9.24 3.37 -6.09
N ASP A 195 -10.35 3.99 -6.46
CA ASP A 195 -10.70 4.39 -7.82
C ASP A 195 -9.80 5.46 -8.45
N VAL A 196 -8.88 6.02 -7.71
CA VAL A 196 -7.91 7.01 -8.19
C VAL A 196 -6.72 6.40 -8.95
N PHE A 197 -6.50 5.08 -8.82
CA PHE A 197 -5.43 4.39 -9.52
C PHE A 197 -5.91 3.85 -10.87
N PHE A 198 -5.02 3.84 -11.86
CA PHE A 198 -5.34 3.57 -13.26
C PHE A 198 -6.18 2.31 -13.47
N GLU A 199 -5.70 1.16 -13.03
CA GLU A 199 -6.37 -0.13 -13.21
C GLU A 199 -7.72 -0.19 -12.50
N SER A 200 -7.81 0.45 -11.33
CA SER A 200 -9.05 0.52 -10.55
C SER A 200 -10.04 1.51 -11.16
N THR A 201 -9.56 2.64 -11.70
CA THR A 201 -10.39 3.57 -12.47
C THR A 201 -11.03 2.90 -13.68
N VAL A 202 -10.25 2.10 -14.43
CA VAL A 202 -10.75 1.35 -15.59
C VAL A 202 -11.78 0.31 -15.15
N ALA A 203 -11.47 -0.50 -14.15
CA ALA A 203 -12.38 -1.52 -13.62
C ALA A 203 -13.70 -0.93 -13.10
N LYS A 204 -13.62 0.19 -12.36
CA LYS A 204 -14.82 0.92 -11.88
C LYS A 204 -15.68 1.42 -13.04
N GLN A 205 -15.09 2.04 -14.07
CA GLN A 205 -15.83 2.52 -15.23
C GLN A 205 -16.51 1.38 -15.98
N ILE A 206 -15.82 0.25 -16.18
CA ILE A 206 -16.45 -0.95 -16.77
C ILE A 206 -17.67 -1.38 -15.95
N ALA A 207 -17.54 -1.49 -14.64
CA ALA A 207 -18.63 -1.92 -13.78
C ALA A 207 -19.82 -0.92 -13.77
N LEU A 208 -19.56 0.39 -13.87
CA LEU A 208 -20.59 1.44 -14.00
C LEU A 208 -21.31 1.34 -15.35
N ILE A 209 -20.59 1.07 -16.45
CA ILE A 209 -21.16 0.87 -17.79
C ILE A 209 -22.04 -0.39 -17.80
N GLU A 210 -21.59 -1.49 -17.21
CA GLU A 210 -22.36 -2.73 -17.09
C GLU A 210 -23.66 -2.54 -16.31
N ALA A 211 -23.64 -1.70 -15.28
CA ALA A 211 -24.78 -1.37 -14.45
C ALA A 211 -25.70 -0.28 -15.06
N GLY A 212 -25.34 0.32 -16.20
CA GLY A 212 -26.11 1.37 -16.86
C GLY A 212 -25.98 2.76 -16.24
N TYR A 213 -24.98 2.99 -15.40
CA TYR A 213 -24.73 4.30 -14.77
C TYR A 213 -23.75 5.17 -15.55
N GLN A 214 -23.12 4.64 -16.59
CA GLN A 214 -22.18 5.37 -17.44
C GLN A 214 -22.36 4.96 -18.90
N GLU A 215 -22.24 5.91 -19.83
CA GLU A 215 -22.15 5.64 -21.27
C GLU A 215 -20.96 4.70 -21.57
N PRO A 216 -21.01 3.92 -22.67
CA PRO A 216 -19.99 2.91 -22.96
C PRO A 216 -18.66 3.53 -23.44
N VAL A 217 -18.13 4.43 -22.64
CA VAL A 217 -16.85 5.13 -22.88
C VAL A 217 -16.01 5.12 -21.60
N ILE A 218 -14.79 4.57 -21.68
CA ILE A 218 -13.79 4.63 -20.62
C ILE A 218 -12.85 5.78 -20.89
N LYS A 219 -12.70 6.69 -19.93
CA LYS A 219 -11.76 7.79 -19.97
C LYS A 219 -10.48 7.45 -19.22
N VAL A 220 -9.32 7.60 -19.88
CA VAL A 220 -8.00 7.25 -19.35
C VAL A 220 -7.00 8.39 -19.55
N GLY A 221 -5.91 8.40 -18.75
CA GLY A 221 -4.80 9.34 -18.90
C GLY A 221 -3.70 8.82 -19.82
N ASN A 222 -2.43 8.98 -19.39
CA ASN A 222 -1.26 8.51 -20.14
C ASN A 222 -1.23 6.97 -20.23
N LEU A 223 -1.08 6.45 -21.45
CA LEU A 223 -1.03 5.01 -21.74
C LEU A 223 0.37 4.50 -22.10
N SER A 224 1.38 5.37 -22.15
CA SER A 224 2.75 4.98 -22.59
C SER A 224 3.54 4.20 -21.55
N SER A 225 3.11 4.21 -20.28
CA SER A 225 3.86 3.60 -19.18
C SER A 225 3.86 2.07 -19.23
N VAL A 226 4.99 1.51 -18.78
CA VAL A 226 5.20 0.05 -18.60
C VAL A 226 5.39 -0.25 -17.13
N ARG A 227 4.64 -1.20 -16.59
CA ARG A 227 4.63 -1.51 -15.16
C ARG A 227 4.56 -2.99 -14.88
N THR A 228 5.12 -3.40 -13.73
CA THR A 228 4.78 -4.69 -13.14
C THR A 228 3.55 -4.54 -12.26
N PHE A 229 2.69 -5.55 -12.26
CA PHE A 229 1.54 -5.61 -11.36
C PHE A 229 1.60 -6.86 -10.48
N GLN A 230 1.18 -6.72 -9.24
CA GLN A 230 0.99 -7.85 -8.34
C GLN A 230 -0.24 -7.66 -7.47
N ASP A 231 -0.74 -8.75 -6.94
CA ASP A 231 -1.83 -8.69 -5.98
C ASP A 231 -1.35 -8.18 -4.62
N ALA A 232 -2.16 -7.31 -3.99
CA ALA A 232 -1.86 -6.79 -2.66
C ALA A 232 -1.75 -7.90 -1.60
N ARG A 233 -2.47 -9.02 -1.78
CA ARG A 233 -2.40 -10.18 -0.88
C ARG A 233 -1.02 -10.85 -0.90
N ASP A 234 -0.35 -10.89 -2.06
CA ASP A 234 1.03 -11.39 -2.17
C ASP A 234 2.04 -10.47 -1.48
N ALA A 235 1.83 -9.15 -1.58
CA ALA A 235 2.64 -8.18 -0.88
C ALA A 235 2.52 -8.30 0.64
N ILE A 236 1.30 -8.44 1.13
CA ILE A 236 1.00 -8.63 2.56
C ILE A 236 1.70 -9.88 3.09
N ARG A 237 1.69 -10.96 2.33
CA ARG A 237 2.40 -12.19 2.70
C ARG A 237 3.92 -11.96 2.80
N ALA A 238 4.50 -11.16 1.90
CA ALA A 238 5.92 -10.77 1.99
C ALA A 238 6.20 -9.95 3.26
N TYR A 239 5.36 -8.97 3.59
CA TYR A 239 5.53 -8.16 4.80
C TYR A 239 5.51 -9.01 6.07
N TYR A 240 4.56 -9.94 6.14
CA TYR A 240 4.46 -10.85 7.26
C TYR A 240 5.69 -11.77 7.37
N LEU A 241 6.11 -12.40 6.26
CA LEU A 241 7.29 -13.27 6.25
C LEU A 241 8.57 -12.52 6.64
N LEU A 242 8.77 -11.30 6.14
CA LEU A 242 9.90 -10.44 6.55
C LEU A 242 9.84 -10.12 8.05
N SER A 243 8.65 -9.88 8.60
CA SER A 243 8.52 -9.63 10.05
C SER A 243 8.95 -10.84 10.89
N LEU A 244 8.64 -12.06 10.44
CA LEU A 244 9.09 -13.29 11.10
C LEU A 244 10.61 -13.49 11.04
N GLU A 245 11.24 -13.18 9.91
CA GLU A 245 12.70 -13.28 9.79
C GLU A 245 13.42 -12.15 10.54
N SER A 246 12.79 -10.95 10.63
CA SER A 246 13.27 -9.85 11.50
C SER A 246 13.22 -10.25 12.98
N GLU A 247 12.19 -10.97 13.41
CA GLU A 247 12.08 -11.46 14.78
C GLU A 247 13.21 -12.45 15.13
N LYS A 248 13.62 -13.27 14.17
CA LYS A 248 14.74 -14.21 14.30
C LYS A 248 16.12 -13.53 14.22
N GLY A 249 16.16 -12.21 14.04
CA GLY A 249 17.40 -11.44 13.86
C GLY A 249 18.12 -11.69 12.53
N LYS A 250 17.42 -12.24 11.53
CA LYS A 250 18.02 -12.53 10.22
C LYS A 250 17.93 -11.35 9.25
N VAL A 251 17.02 -10.42 9.48
CA VAL A 251 16.92 -9.17 8.71
C VAL A 251 17.69 -8.08 9.47
N PRO A 252 18.73 -7.50 8.88
CA PRO A 252 19.43 -6.36 9.50
C PRO A 252 18.47 -5.20 9.74
N CYS A 253 18.69 -4.46 10.83
CA CYS A 253 17.90 -3.26 11.12
C CYS A 253 18.12 -2.21 10.03
N GLY A 254 17.03 -1.69 9.48
CA GLY A 254 17.07 -0.73 8.38
C GLY A 254 17.17 -1.34 6.97
N GLU A 255 17.13 -2.66 6.84
CA GLU A 255 17.26 -3.32 5.53
C GLU A 255 16.08 -3.00 4.61
N ALA A 256 16.37 -2.74 3.33
CA ALA A 256 15.37 -2.41 2.32
C ALA A 256 15.20 -3.52 1.28
N PHE A 257 13.96 -3.75 0.84
CA PHE A 257 13.60 -4.80 -0.11
C PHE A 257 12.66 -4.29 -1.18
N ASN A 258 12.94 -4.62 -2.44
CA ASN A 258 11.97 -4.52 -3.51
C ASN A 258 10.95 -5.65 -3.42
N ILE A 259 9.68 -5.31 -3.64
CA ILE A 259 8.59 -6.29 -3.74
C ILE A 259 7.73 -5.92 -4.94
N ALA A 260 7.75 -6.74 -5.98
CA ALA A 260 6.99 -6.46 -7.19
C ALA A 260 6.52 -7.75 -7.88
N GLY A 261 5.50 -7.61 -8.72
CA GLY A 261 5.09 -8.66 -9.64
C GLY A 261 6.19 -8.98 -10.66
N GLU A 262 6.13 -10.17 -11.23
CA GLU A 262 7.08 -10.62 -12.25
C GLU A 262 6.56 -10.38 -13.68
N GLU A 263 5.25 -10.22 -13.83
CA GLU A 263 4.60 -9.94 -15.11
C GLU A 263 4.66 -8.44 -15.42
N VAL A 264 5.08 -8.10 -16.64
CA VAL A 264 5.24 -6.72 -17.12
C VAL A 264 4.14 -6.42 -18.13
N PHE A 265 3.48 -5.28 -17.98
CA PHE A 265 2.38 -4.86 -18.83
C PHE A 265 2.58 -3.43 -19.34
N LYS A 266 2.23 -3.22 -20.60
CA LYS A 266 1.88 -1.88 -21.10
C LYS A 266 0.46 -1.55 -20.63
N LEU A 267 0.17 -0.30 -20.32
CA LEU A 267 -1.16 0.07 -19.80
C LEU A 267 -2.31 -0.26 -20.76
N PRO A 268 -2.18 -0.20 -22.11
CA PRO A 268 -3.22 -0.68 -23.03
C PRO A 268 -3.54 -2.18 -22.82
N GLU A 269 -2.55 -3.03 -22.56
CA GLU A 269 -2.77 -4.46 -22.34
C GLU A 269 -3.60 -4.72 -21.08
N VAL A 270 -3.45 -3.88 -20.05
CA VAL A 270 -4.30 -3.94 -18.82
C VAL A 270 -5.75 -3.60 -19.15
N ILE A 271 -5.98 -2.60 -20.01
CA ILE A 271 -7.33 -2.27 -20.48
C ILE A 271 -7.93 -3.44 -21.23
N ASP A 272 -7.21 -4.04 -22.18
CA ASP A 272 -7.67 -5.18 -22.97
C ASP A 272 -8.03 -6.38 -22.08
N ILE A 273 -7.22 -6.66 -21.05
CA ILE A 273 -7.51 -7.73 -20.07
C ILE A 273 -8.81 -7.44 -19.34
N LEU A 274 -9.00 -6.22 -18.82
CA LEU A 274 -10.21 -5.83 -18.09
C LEU A 274 -11.46 -5.84 -18.99
N LEU A 275 -11.35 -5.34 -20.24
CA LEU A 275 -12.42 -5.41 -21.25
C LEU A 275 -12.74 -6.85 -21.63
N GLY A 276 -11.74 -7.75 -21.62
CA GLY A 276 -11.95 -9.19 -21.84
C GLY A 276 -12.90 -9.83 -20.82
N PHE A 277 -12.91 -9.34 -19.58
CA PHE A 277 -13.85 -9.76 -18.52
C PHE A 277 -15.20 -9.04 -18.55
N SER A 278 -15.34 -7.98 -19.37
CA SER A 278 -16.60 -7.24 -19.46
C SER A 278 -17.70 -8.03 -20.14
N THR A 279 -18.92 -7.87 -19.61
CA THR A 279 -20.15 -8.36 -20.25
C THR A 279 -20.57 -7.50 -21.44
N ARG A 280 -20.07 -6.26 -21.54
CA ARG A 280 -20.33 -5.31 -22.64
C ARG A 280 -19.19 -5.37 -23.67
N LYS A 281 -19.54 -5.33 -24.95
CA LYS A 281 -18.56 -5.39 -26.06
C LYS A 281 -18.49 -4.10 -26.90
N ASP A 282 -19.29 -3.13 -26.57
CA ASP A 282 -19.42 -1.84 -27.26
C ASP A 282 -18.66 -0.70 -26.57
N ILE A 283 -17.82 -1.01 -25.58
CA ILE A 283 -17.07 -0.02 -24.78
C ILE A 283 -15.92 0.57 -25.62
N LYS A 284 -15.87 1.89 -25.71
CA LYS A 284 -14.77 2.64 -26.31
C LYS A 284 -13.82 3.15 -25.25
N VAL A 285 -12.56 3.39 -25.65
CA VAL A 285 -11.52 3.98 -24.79
C VAL A 285 -11.12 5.33 -25.37
N GLU A 286 -11.19 6.38 -24.56
CA GLU A 286 -10.85 7.75 -24.94
C GLU A 286 -9.82 8.33 -23.96
N GLN A 287 -8.86 9.08 -24.48
CA GLN A 287 -7.90 9.79 -23.66
C GLN A 287 -8.53 11.08 -23.12
N ASP A 288 -8.29 11.37 -21.85
CA ASP A 288 -8.77 12.53 -21.12
C ASP A 288 -7.55 13.32 -20.61
N GLU A 289 -7.34 14.51 -21.14
CA GLU A 289 -6.19 15.36 -20.80
C GLU A 289 -6.15 15.75 -19.32
N GLU A 290 -7.30 15.90 -18.67
CA GLU A 290 -7.39 16.21 -17.25
C GLU A 290 -6.79 15.11 -16.35
N ARG A 291 -6.62 13.91 -16.88
CA ARG A 291 -6.01 12.76 -16.20
C ARG A 291 -4.50 12.67 -16.35
N LEU A 292 -3.90 13.52 -17.16
CA LEU A 292 -2.45 13.58 -17.34
C LEU A 292 -1.76 14.14 -16.09
N ARG A 293 -0.51 13.74 -15.89
CA ARG A 293 0.39 14.26 -14.85
C ARG A 293 1.50 15.09 -15.51
N PRO A 294 2.06 16.08 -14.81
CA PRO A 294 3.21 16.85 -15.33
C PRO A 294 4.42 15.96 -15.64
N ILE A 295 4.65 14.92 -14.85
CA ILE A 295 5.74 13.93 -15.00
C ILE A 295 5.20 12.56 -14.56
N ASP A 296 5.52 11.53 -15.33
CA ASP A 296 5.23 10.13 -14.99
C ASP A 296 6.52 9.31 -14.84
N ALA A 297 6.42 8.23 -14.05
CA ALA A 297 7.42 7.18 -14.02
C ALA A 297 7.10 6.19 -15.15
N ASP A 298 7.82 6.30 -16.28
CA ASP A 298 7.41 5.64 -17.52
C ASP A 298 7.72 4.14 -17.54
N TYR A 299 8.73 3.70 -16.77
CA TYR A 299 9.20 2.32 -16.81
C TYR A 299 9.53 1.80 -15.41
N GLN A 300 8.88 0.72 -14.99
CA GLN A 300 9.07 0.14 -13.66
C GLN A 300 9.13 -1.39 -13.76
N MET A 301 10.35 -1.92 -13.86
CA MET A 301 10.66 -3.34 -13.68
C MET A 301 11.58 -3.53 -12.48
N PHE A 302 11.32 -4.54 -11.66
CA PHE A 302 12.03 -4.74 -10.39
C PHE A 302 12.78 -6.06 -10.36
N ASP A 303 13.89 -6.05 -9.63
CA ASP A 303 14.61 -7.25 -9.22
C ASP A 303 14.18 -7.64 -7.80
N ASN A 304 13.60 -8.82 -7.66
CA ASN A 304 13.17 -9.41 -6.39
C ASN A 304 14.21 -10.39 -5.82
N THR A 305 15.44 -10.44 -6.35
CA THR A 305 16.46 -11.42 -5.94
C THR A 305 16.79 -11.29 -4.46
N LYS A 306 16.93 -10.06 -3.97
CA LYS A 306 17.26 -9.80 -2.56
C LYS A 306 16.20 -10.36 -1.61
N ILE A 307 14.93 -10.03 -1.78
CA ILE A 307 13.88 -10.53 -0.88
C ILE A 307 13.80 -12.06 -0.90
N LYS A 308 13.98 -12.69 -2.07
CA LYS A 308 13.99 -14.16 -2.22
C LYS A 308 15.13 -14.84 -1.47
N SER A 309 16.23 -14.13 -1.20
CA SER A 309 17.34 -14.65 -0.39
C SER A 309 17.05 -14.65 1.12
N TYR A 310 16.08 -13.84 1.57
CA TYR A 310 15.69 -13.74 2.98
C TYR A 310 14.47 -14.57 3.34
N ILE A 311 13.51 -14.66 2.40
CA ILE A 311 12.25 -15.37 2.62
C ILE A 311 11.90 -16.24 1.40
N ASN A 312 11.26 -17.37 1.64
CA ASN A 312 10.70 -18.19 0.55
C ASN A 312 9.40 -17.56 0.05
N TRP A 313 9.54 -16.52 -0.79
CA TRP A 313 8.40 -15.78 -1.31
C TRP A 313 8.49 -15.61 -2.83
N LYS A 314 7.34 -15.71 -3.46
CA LYS A 314 7.07 -15.32 -4.86
C LYS A 314 5.63 -14.87 -4.97
N PRO A 315 5.26 -14.05 -5.95
CA PRO A 315 3.85 -13.83 -6.29
C PRO A 315 3.16 -15.16 -6.61
N GLU A 316 1.99 -15.40 -6.02
CA GLU A 316 1.20 -16.63 -6.23
C GLU A 316 -0.10 -16.36 -6.98
N ILE A 317 -0.60 -15.13 -6.93
CA ILE A 317 -1.82 -14.72 -7.60
C ILE A 317 -1.47 -14.11 -8.97
N PRO A 318 -1.84 -14.76 -10.09
CA PRO A 318 -1.57 -14.21 -11.41
C PRO A 318 -2.20 -12.82 -11.58
N ALA A 319 -1.52 -11.91 -12.29
CA ALA A 319 -2.03 -10.56 -12.50
C ALA A 319 -3.41 -10.54 -13.17
N ARG A 320 -3.67 -11.48 -14.09
CA ARG A 320 -5.00 -11.62 -14.72
C ARG A 320 -6.10 -11.93 -13.69
N LYS A 321 -5.83 -12.78 -12.69
CA LYS A 321 -6.78 -13.09 -11.61
C LYS A 321 -7.00 -11.88 -10.70
N MET A 322 -5.96 -11.14 -10.39
CA MET A 322 -6.03 -9.89 -9.64
C MET A 322 -6.93 -8.86 -10.34
N PHE A 323 -6.80 -8.68 -11.67
CA PHE A 323 -7.65 -7.76 -12.43
C PHE A 323 -9.10 -8.22 -12.46
N GLU A 324 -9.36 -9.52 -12.60
CA GLU A 324 -10.70 -10.10 -12.50
C GLU A 324 -11.34 -9.83 -11.12
N ASP A 325 -10.60 -10.10 -10.04
CA ASP A 325 -11.05 -9.86 -8.67
C ASP A 325 -11.31 -8.37 -8.41
N LEU A 326 -10.50 -7.48 -8.97
CA LEU A 326 -10.68 -6.03 -8.90
C LEU A 326 -12.00 -5.60 -9.58
N LEU A 327 -12.25 -6.07 -10.80
CA LEU A 327 -13.51 -5.77 -11.52
C LEU A 327 -14.72 -6.31 -10.76
N ASN A 328 -14.64 -7.53 -10.26
CA ASN A 328 -15.72 -8.14 -9.48
C ASN A 328 -15.97 -7.39 -8.16
N HIS A 329 -14.94 -6.87 -7.51
CA HIS A 329 -15.09 -6.01 -6.35
C HIS A 329 -15.93 -4.76 -6.69
N TRP A 330 -15.63 -4.06 -7.80
CA TRP A 330 -16.41 -2.90 -8.22
C TRP A 330 -17.87 -3.24 -8.59
N ARG A 331 -18.10 -4.38 -9.25
CA ARG A 331 -19.46 -4.88 -9.53
C ARG A 331 -20.27 -5.04 -8.24
N VAL A 332 -19.67 -5.63 -7.21
CA VAL A 332 -20.30 -5.82 -5.90
C VAL A 332 -20.58 -4.47 -5.22
N GLU A 333 -19.63 -3.55 -5.18
CA GLU A 333 -19.82 -2.26 -4.52
C GLU A 333 -20.90 -1.41 -5.22
N ILE A 334 -20.96 -1.43 -6.55
CA ILE A 334 -22.00 -0.75 -7.33
C ILE A 334 -23.36 -1.40 -7.10
N SER A 335 -23.47 -2.74 -7.09
CA SER A 335 -24.72 -3.45 -6.83
C SER A 335 -25.30 -3.19 -5.44
N ARG A 336 -24.46 -2.84 -4.48
CA ARG A 336 -24.85 -2.42 -3.11
C ARG A 336 -25.28 -0.96 -3.02
N GLY A 337 -25.32 -0.24 -4.13
CA GLY A 337 -25.61 1.20 -4.14
C GLY A 337 -24.46 2.07 -3.64
N ARG A 338 -23.30 1.50 -3.44
CA ARG A 338 -22.08 2.23 -3.04
C ARG A 338 -21.38 2.76 -4.27
N ILE A 339 -22.01 3.75 -4.93
CA ILE A 339 -21.43 4.45 -6.07
C ILE A 339 -20.52 5.55 -5.53
N PRO A 340 -19.18 5.41 -5.62
CA PRO A 340 -18.28 6.44 -5.13
C PRO A 340 -18.48 7.71 -5.96
N LEU A 341 -18.45 8.85 -5.29
CA LEU A 341 -18.44 10.15 -5.94
C LEU A 341 -17.27 10.22 -6.92
N ASN A 342 -17.47 10.83 -8.09
CA ASN A 342 -16.40 11.11 -9.02
C ASN A 342 -15.41 12.09 -8.36
N ARG A 343 -14.18 11.68 -8.23
CA ARG A 343 -13.08 12.50 -7.67
C ARG A 343 -12.15 12.95 -8.78
#